data_26e40740d2508bfeddf86dcd0d478bfd
#
_entry.id   26e40740d2508bfeddf86dcd0d478bfd
#
_cell.length_a   1.000
_cell.length_b   1.000
_cell.length_c   1.000
_cell.angle_alpha   90.00
_cell.angle_beta   90.00
_cell.angle_gamma   90.00
#
_symmetry.space_group_name_H-M   'P 1'
#
loop_
_entity.id
_entity.type
_entity.pdbx_description
1 polymer ?
#
loop_
_entity_poly.entity_id
_entity_poly.type
_entity_poly.pdbx_seq_one_letter_code
_entity_poly.pdbx_strand_id
1 'polypeptide(L)'
;MRQLPRIGGTAVGSWGPTPRARGSLFAPRHAGFRVHFAHARRPLGILWATALLVGGCATAVQIEPVSTTEPAPPPEPLTIGPAATDTYGGWIPDGQTLSPFDVSNPALAQLDPALLNAIQDAARAAAVLGVDLRINSGWRSKGFQQRLFDDAVRTYGSAGIARQYVASPDVSKHVVGEAVDVAPVDADEWLIRNGAQFGLCQIYANELWHFELAVDEQGNCPPLRPNAAG
;
A
#
# COMPACT_ATOMS: atom_id res chain seq x y z
N MET A 1 65.70 -13.80 -10.65
CA MET A 1 65.58 -13.85 -12.09
C MET A 1 64.76 -15.07 -12.49
N ARG A 2 63.49 -14.90 -12.81
CA ARG A 2 62.67 -15.87 -13.57
C ARG A 2 61.69 -15.06 -14.40
N GLN A 3 61.75 -15.28 -15.72
CA GLN A 3 61.03 -14.57 -16.75
C GLN A 3 59.55 -14.99 -16.82
N LEU A 4 58.68 -14.02 -17.12
CA LEU A 4 57.27 -14.20 -17.51
C LEU A 4 57.18 -14.57 -18.99
N PRO A 5 56.24 -15.43 -19.41
CA PRO A 5 55.87 -15.57 -20.81
C PRO A 5 54.79 -14.56 -21.20
N ARG A 6 55.02 -13.91 -22.35
CA ARG A 6 54.04 -13.13 -23.12
C ARG A 6 53.11 -14.10 -23.86
N ILE A 7 51.81 -13.82 -23.81
CA ILE A 7 50.90 -14.37 -24.81
C ILE A 7 50.12 -13.20 -25.41
N GLY A 8 50.36 -12.96 -26.68
CA GLY A 8 49.59 -12.07 -27.52
C GLY A 8 48.40 -12.83 -28.15
N GLY A 9 47.38 -12.11 -28.59
CA GLY A 9 46.29 -12.67 -29.37
C GLY A 9 45.14 -11.71 -29.47
N THR A 10 45.21 -10.76 -30.40
CA THR A 10 44.09 -9.93 -30.86
C THR A 10 43.10 -10.77 -31.64
N ALA A 11 41.82 -10.71 -31.30
CA ALA A 11 40.73 -11.07 -32.19
C ALA A 11 39.69 -9.95 -32.19
N VAL A 12 39.74 -9.16 -33.27
CA VAL A 12 38.70 -8.16 -33.60
C VAL A 12 37.56 -8.90 -34.29
N GLY A 13 36.45 -9.09 -33.59
CA GLY A 13 35.23 -9.60 -34.19
C GLY A 13 34.36 -8.44 -34.69
N SER A 14 34.22 -8.33 -35.99
CA SER A 14 33.36 -7.39 -36.70
C SER A 14 31.88 -7.82 -36.52
N TRP A 15 31.07 -6.98 -35.94
CA TRP A 15 29.61 -7.14 -35.91
C TRP A 15 29.00 -6.41 -37.11
N GLY A 16 28.51 -7.18 -38.09
CA GLY A 16 27.69 -6.68 -39.18
C GLY A 16 26.26 -6.35 -38.75
N PRO A 17 25.58 -5.46 -39.48
CA PRO A 17 24.23 -5.00 -39.11
C PRO A 17 23.15 -6.06 -39.40
N THR A 18 22.32 -6.35 -38.42
CA THR A 18 21.10 -7.18 -38.55
C THR A 18 20.01 -6.46 -39.32
N PRO A 19 19.19 -7.17 -40.15
CA PRO A 19 18.19 -6.55 -40.98
C PRO A 19 16.96 -6.08 -40.20
N ARG A 20 16.48 -4.87 -40.55
CA ARG A 20 15.21 -4.28 -40.12
C ARG A 20 14.03 -5.16 -40.54
N ALA A 21 13.30 -5.67 -39.56
CA ALA A 21 11.96 -6.18 -39.78
C ALA A 21 10.97 -5.00 -39.95
N ARG A 22 10.31 -4.99 -41.12
CA ARG A 22 9.26 -4.00 -41.44
C ARG A 22 8.02 -4.30 -40.63
N GLY A 23 7.52 -3.26 -39.97
CA GLY A 23 6.33 -3.28 -39.16
C GLY A 23 5.06 -3.56 -39.94
N SER A 24 4.13 -4.17 -39.29
CA SER A 24 2.72 -4.23 -39.64
C SER A 24 1.97 -3.30 -38.71
N LEU A 25 1.40 -2.24 -39.28
CA LEU A 25 0.47 -1.31 -38.62
C LEU A 25 -0.86 -2.02 -38.44
N PHE A 26 -1.15 -2.51 -37.25
CA PHE A 26 -2.51 -2.85 -36.84
C PHE A 26 -3.00 -1.78 -35.85
N ALA A 27 -3.85 -0.89 -36.35
CA ALA A 27 -4.62 0.02 -35.51
C ALA A 27 -5.79 -0.75 -34.87
N PRO A 28 -6.01 -0.65 -33.54
CA PRO A 28 -7.23 -1.16 -32.95
C PRO A 28 -8.39 -0.21 -33.24
N ARG A 29 -9.45 -0.75 -33.86
CA ARG A 29 -10.75 -0.08 -34.04
C ARG A 29 -11.40 0.12 -32.67
N HIS A 30 -11.65 1.36 -32.32
CA HIS A 30 -12.52 1.71 -31.19
C HIS A 30 -13.95 1.30 -31.48
N ALA A 31 -14.43 0.24 -30.86
CA ALA A 31 -15.86 -0.08 -30.79
C ALA A 31 -16.47 0.83 -29.70
N GLY A 32 -17.15 1.88 -30.16
CA GLY A 32 -17.92 2.76 -29.27
C GLY A 32 -19.16 2.02 -28.76
N PHE A 33 -19.18 1.76 -27.46
CA PHE A 33 -20.38 1.26 -26.79
C PHE A 33 -21.30 2.46 -26.50
N ARG A 34 -22.32 2.65 -27.31
CA ARG A 34 -23.41 3.61 -27.03
C ARG A 34 -24.40 2.98 -26.07
N VAL A 35 -24.40 3.47 -24.83
CA VAL A 35 -25.44 3.15 -23.85
C VAL A 35 -26.68 3.99 -24.18
N HIS A 36 -27.77 3.37 -24.64
CA HIS A 36 -29.05 4.01 -24.82
C HIS A 36 -29.78 4.05 -23.46
N PHE A 37 -29.93 5.24 -22.90
CA PHE A 37 -30.86 5.46 -21.80
C PHE A 37 -32.29 5.54 -22.36
N ALA A 38 -33.07 4.50 -22.11
CA ALA A 38 -34.50 4.52 -22.38
C ALA A 38 -35.21 5.29 -21.26
N HIS A 39 -35.73 6.47 -21.61
CA HIS A 39 -36.63 7.24 -20.73
C HIS A 39 -38.02 6.59 -20.76
N ALA A 40 -38.36 5.83 -19.73
CA ALA A 40 -39.74 5.38 -19.53
C ALA A 40 -40.55 6.53 -18.91
N ARG A 41 -41.39 7.17 -19.74
CA ARG A 41 -42.44 8.09 -19.29
C ARG A 41 -43.57 7.28 -18.68
N ARG A 42 -43.88 7.46 -17.42
CA ARG A 42 -45.10 6.95 -16.77
C ARG A 42 -46.24 7.91 -17.02
N PRO A 43 -47.45 7.42 -17.42
CA PRO A 43 -48.63 8.27 -17.50
C PRO A 43 -49.24 8.54 -16.13
N LEU A 44 -49.64 9.79 -15.89
CA LEU A 44 -50.50 10.18 -14.77
C LEU A 44 -51.90 9.58 -15.00
N GLY A 45 -52.26 8.61 -14.15
CA GLY A 45 -53.63 8.17 -14.00
C GLY A 45 -54.25 8.82 -12.73
N ILE A 46 -55.11 9.80 -12.93
CA ILE A 46 -55.96 10.37 -11.87
C ILE A 46 -57.15 9.43 -11.68
N LEU A 47 -57.23 8.74 -10.57
CA LEU A 47 -58.43 8.03 -10.13
C LEU A 47 -58.93 8.67 -8.83
N TRP A 48 -60.11 9.29 -8.95
CA TRP A 48 -60.91 9.72 -7.84
C TRP A 48 -61.58 8.48 -7.22
N ALA A 49 -61.31 8.19 -5.93
CA ALA A 49 -62.07 7.24 -5.15
C ALA A 49 -62.59 7.92 -3.89
N THR A 50 -63.88 7.89 -3.79
CA THR A 50 -64.73 8.46 -2.73
C THR A 50 -64.43 7.84 -1.37
N ALA A 51 -64.36 8.70 -0.35
CA ALA A 51 -64.16 8.34 1.05
C ALA A 51 -65.43 7.67 1.63
N LEU A 52 -65.21 6.53 2.27
CA LEU A 52 -66.13 5.97 3.28
C LEU A 52 -65.42 6.07 4.62
N LEU A 53 -65.99 6.94 5.48
CA LEU A 53 -65.58 7.08 6.87
C LEU A 53 -66.06 5.84 7.67
N VAL A 54 -65.17 4.94 8.02
CA VAL A 54 -65.41 3.96 9.09
C VAL A 54 -64.44 4.31 10.21
N GLY A 55 -64.97 4.79 11.33
CA GLY A 55 -64.24 5.08 12.55
C GLY A 55 -63.71 3.79 13.17
N GLY A 56 -62.45 3.57 13.10
CA GLY A 56 -61.70 2.55 13.83
C GLY A 56 -60.59 3.22 14.62
N CYS A 57 -60.60 3.06 15.96
CA CYS A 57 -59.48 3.42 16.80
C CYS A 57 -58.26 2.61 16.38
N ALA A 58 -57.43 3.17 15.51
CA ALA A 58 -56.14 2.65 15.24
C ALA A 58 -55.14 3.28 16.18
N THR A 59 -54.64 2.51 17.13
CA THR A 59 -53.41 2.85 17.86
C THR A 59 -52.28 2.91 16.86
N ALA A 60 -51.86 4.14 16.52
CA ALA A 60 -50.71 4.36 15.67
C ALA A 60 -49.47 3.85 16.42
N VAL A 61 -48.93 2.70 15.99
CA VAL A 61 -47.58 2.29 16.34
C VAL A 61 -46.65 3.28 15.64
N GLN A 62 -46.07 4.18 16.38
CA GLN A 62 -45.02 5.06 15.91
C GLN A 62 -43.80 4.20 15.68
N ILE A 63 -43.51 3.90 14.39
CA ILE A 63 -42.24 3.33 14.01
C ILE A 63 -41.24 4.51 13.99
N GLU A 64 -40.46 4.61 15.06
CA GLU A 64 -39.35 5.53 15.11
C GLU A 64 -38.40 5.21 13.91
N PRO A 65 -37.95 6.20 13.12
CA PRO A 65 -36.98 5.94 12.07
C PRO A 65 -35.72 5.42 12.75
N VAL A 66 -35.33 4.19 12.39
CA VAL A 66 -34.00 3.66 12.72
C VAL A 66 -33.00 4.65 12.13
N SER A 67 -32.35 5.44 13.00
CA SER A 67 -31.19 6.24 12.60
C SER A 67 -30.15 5.29 12.05
N THR A 68 -30.08 5.19 10.73
CA THR A 68 -28.93 4.62 10.06
C THR A 68 -27.75 5.56 10.33
N THR A 69 -27.00 5.26 11.40
CA THR A 69 -25.72 5.91 11.66
C THR A 69 -24.84 5.58 10.47
N GLU A 70 -24.60 6.56 9.61
CA GLU A 70 -23.62 6.47 8.51
C GLU A 70 -22.29 6.05 9.15
N PRO A 71 -21.59 5.02 8.62
CA PRO A 71 -20.31 4.64 9.14
C PRO A 71 -19.38 5.86 9.10
N ALA A 72 -18.71 6.13 10.22
CA ALA A 72 -17.78 7.23 10.33
C ALA A 72 -16.76 7.13 9.16
N PRO A 73 -16.41 8.27 8.52
CA PRO A 73 -15.37 8.26 7.50
C PRO A 73 -14.10 7.63 8.06
N PRO A 74 -13.30 6.92 7.23
CA PRO A 74 -12.04 6.37 7.68
C PRO A 74 -11.19 7.50 8.28
N PRO A 75 -10.50 7.25 9.40
CA PRO A 75 -9.69 8.27 10.03
C PRO A 75 -8.62 8.76 9.05
N GLU A 76 -8.38 10.07 9.06
CA GLU A 76 -7.30 10.65 8.26
C GLU A 76 -5.95 10.06 8.70
N PRO A 77 -4.96 9.96 7.77
CA PRO A 77 -3.62 9.52 8.10
C PRO A 77 -3.06 10.32 9.29
N LEU A 78 -2.44 9.61 10.24
CA LEU A 78 -1.82 10.24 11.41
C LEU A 78 -0.75 11.22 10.95
N THR A 79 -0.96 12.51 11.21
CA THR A 79 0.11 13.50 11.10
C THR A 79 0.99 13.39 12.34
N ILE A 80 2.26 13.05 12.13
CA ILE A 80 3.25 12.99 13.20
C ILE A 80 3.47 14.42 13.72
N GLY A 81 3.08 14.68 14.97
CA GLY A 81 3.30 15.99 15.58
C GLY A 81 4.79 16.29 15.78
N PRO A 82 5.16 17.59 15.94
CA PRO A 82 6.57 18.02 16.11
C PRO A 82 7.32 17.30 17.25
N ALA A 83 6.61 16.84 18.26
CA ALA A 83 7.18 16.11 19.39
C ALA A 83 7.63 14.68 19.05
N ALA A 84 7.20 14.14 17.92
CA ALA A 84 7.54 12.79 17.48
C ALA A 84 8.79 12.74 16.58
N THR A 85 9.34 13.90 16.18
CA THR A 85 10.55 13.94 15.35
C THR A 85 11.75 13.32 16.05
N ASP A 86 12.36 12.33 15.44
CA ASP A 86 13.53 11.60 15.98
C ASP A 86 14.38 11.10 14.81
N THR A 87 15.27 11.95 14.32
CA THR A 87 16.16 11.64 13.20
C THR A 87 17.09 10.46 13.48
N TYR A 88 17.45 10.22 14.75
CA TYR A 88 18.25 9.06 15.15
C TYR A 88 17.38 7.82 15.40
N GLY A 89 16.09 8.02 15.63
CA GLY A 89 15.11 6.95 15.83
C GLY A 89 14.44 6.45 14.56
N GLY A 90 14.94 6.84 13.38
CA GLY A 90 14.41 6.37 12.09
C GLY A 90 13.26 7.21 11.54
N TRP A 91 13.03 8.42 12.06
CA TRP A 91 12.02 9.33 11.51
C TRP A 91 12.41 9.84 10.13
N ILE A 92 11.48 9.78 9.21
CA ILE A 92 11.53 10.42 7.90
C ILE A 92 10.51 11.55 7.93
N PRO A 93 10.87 12.79 7.55
CA PRO A 93 9.93 13.91 7.58
C PRO A 93 8.69 13.68 6.73
N ASP A 94 7.53 14.15 7.20
CA ASP A 94 6.27 14.04 6.50
C ASP A 94 6.38 14.58 5.05
N GLY A 95 5.83 13.82 4.11
CA GLY A 95 5.90 14.14 2.68
C GLY A 95 7.28 13.89 2.03
N GLN A 96 8.27 13.40 2.78
CA GLN A 96 9.53 12.93 2.24
C GLN A 96 9.58 11.41 2.18
N THR A 97 10.41 10.89 1.27
CA THR A 97 10.68 9.48 1.13
C THR A 97 12.16 9.26 0.86
N LEU A 98 12.66 8.09 1.20
CA LEU A 98 14.04 7.69 0.94
C LEU A 98 14.13 6.78 -0.29
N SER A 99 15.25 6.82 -0.98
CA SER A 99 15.62 5.72 -1.88
C SER A 99 15.94 4.48 -1.04
N PRO A 100 15.53 3.26 -1.46
CA PRO A 100 15.93 2.02 -0.77
C PRO A 100 17.44 1.81 -0.67
N PHE A 101 18.21 2.60 -1.42
CA PHE A 101 19.69 2.55 -1.45
C PHE A 101 20.36 3.59 -0.55
N ASP A 102 19.58 4.48 0.09
CA ASP A 102 20.13 5.48 1.01
C ASP A 102 20.30 4.91 2.43
N VAL A 103 21.27 4.00 2.54
CA VAL A 103 21.61 3.33 3.81
C VAL A 103 22.35 4.23 4.81
N SER A 104 22.53 5.51 4.52
CA SER A 104 23.05 6.49 5.49
C SER A 104 22.00 6.88 6.52
N ASN A 105 20.71 6.71 6.19
CA ASN A 105 19.60 7.01 7.10
C ASN A 105 19.35 5.82 8.06
N PRO A 106 19.19 6.05 9.38
CA PRO A 106 18.89 4.99 10.35
C PRO A 106 17.66 4.14 10.01
N ALA A 107 16.64 4.71 9.38
CA ALA A 107 15.45 3.98 8.95
C ALA A 107 15.78 2.80 8.01
N LEU A 108 16.87 2.89 7.23
CA LEU A 108 17.35 1.83 6.34
C LEU A 108 18.56 1.09 6.92
N ALA A 109 19.48 1.81 7.58
CA ALA A 109 20.68 1.22 8.15
C ALA A 109 20.41 0.16 9.23
N GLN A 110 19.27 0.25 9.90
CA GLN A 110 18.87 -0.65 10.99
C GLN A 110 17.82 -1.69 10.57
N LEU A 111 17.50 -1.79 9.27
CA LEU A 111 16.67 -2.88 8.77
C LEU A 111 17.41 -4.22 8.89
N ASP A 112 16.64 -5.29 9.03
CA ASP A 112 17.16 -6.64 8.83
C ASP A 112 17.84 -6.72 7.46
N PRO A 113 19.07 -7.25 7.36
CA PRO A 113 19.80 -7.29 6.09
C PRO A 113 19.09 -8.04 4.97
N ALA A 114 18.30 -9.09 5.29
CA ALA A 114 17.54 -9.82 4.28
C ALA A 114 16.39 -8.96 3.75
N LEU A 115 15.69 -8.22 4.63
CA LEU A 115 14.64 -7.30 4.23
C LEU A 115 15.19 -6.14 3.37
N LEU A 116 16.33 -5.56 3.79
CA LEU A 116 16.97 -4.50 3.03
C LEU A 116 17.37 -4.97 1.62
N ASN A 117 17.95 -6.15 1.49
CA ASN A 117 18.31 -6.71 0.20
C ASN A 117 17.05 -6.97 -0.67
N ALA A 118 16.01 -7.56 -0.09
CA ALA A 118 14.76 -7.86 -0.79
C ALA A 118 14.10 -6.60 -1.36
N ILE A 119 14.01 -5.53 -0.54
CA ILE A 119 13.37 -4.27 -1.01
C ILE A 119 14.23 -3.56 -2.06
N GLN A 120 15.58 -3.67 -1.99
CA GLN A 120 16.48 -3.14 -3.01
C GLN A 120 16.36 -3.91 -4.33
N ASP A 121 16.24 -5.23 -4.30
CA ASP A 121 16.03 -6.06 -5.49
C ASP A 121 14.66 -5.78 -6.12
N ALA A 122 13.62 -5.67 -5.30
CA ALA A 122 12.29 -5.26 -5.74
C ALA A 122 12.32 -3.88 -6.40
N ALA A 123 13.02 -2.90 -5.81
CA ALA A 123 13.14 -1.56 -6.38
C ALA A 123 13.85 -1.55 -7.74
N ARG A 124 14.90 -2.37 -7.92
CA ARG A 124 15.57 -2.52 -9.22
C ARG A 124 14.62 -3.09 -10.27
N ALA A 125 13.83 -4.10 -9.90
CA ALA A 125 12.87 -4.72 -10.82
C ALA A 125 11.70 -3.77 -11.16
N ALA A 126 11.18 -3.03 -10.18
CA ALA A 126 10.13 -2.03 -10.37
C ALA A 126 10.58 -0.91 -11.31
N ALA A 127 11.81 -0.42 -11.15
CA ALA A 127 12.39 0.65 -11.97
C ALA A 127 12.48 0.28 -13.46
N VAL A 128 12.71 -0.99 -13.81
CA VAL A 128 12.69 -1.47 -15.20
C VAL A 128 11.32 -1.25 -15.85
N LEU A 129 10.26 -1.25 -15.06
CA LEU A 129 8.88 -1.03 -15.48
C LEU A 129 8.41 0.43 -15.29
N GLY A 130 9.32 1.33 -14.89
CA GLY A 130 9.02 2.74 -14.67
C GLY A 130 8.34 3.03 -13.33
N VAL A 131 8.33 2.09 -12.38
CA VAL A 131 7.78 2.27 -11.03
C VAL A 131 8.90 2.73 -10.10
N ASP A 132 8.77 3.93 -9.52
CA ASP A 132 9.72 4.48 -8.55
C ASP A 132 9.35 4.05 -7.14
N LEU A 133 9.93 2.95 -6.68
CA LEU A 133 9.72 2.44 -5.33
C LEU A 133 10.55 3.25 -4.33
N ARG A 134 9.87 3.86 -3.36
CA ARG A 134 10.45 4.70 -2.30
C ARG A 134 10.08 4.17 -0.93
N ILE A 135 10.85 4.51 0.08
CA ILE A 135 10.60 4.14 1.47
C ILE A 135 10.02 5.33 2.22
N ASN A 136 8.82 5.15 2.75
CA ASN A 136 8.12 6.12 3.58
C ASN A 136 8.44 5.94 5.07
N SER A 137 8.68 4.68 5.50
CA SER A 137 9.17 4.34 6.84
C SER A 137 9.89 2.99 6.82
N GLY A 138 10.91 2.85 7.65
CA GLY A 138 11.66 1.61 7.84
C GLY A 138 11.81 1.28 9.32
N TRP A 139 13.04 0.99 9.77
CA TRP A 139 13.30 0.79 11.19
C TRP A 139 12.91 2.03 12.01
N ARG A 140 12.33 1.77 13.19
CA ARG A 140 11.98 2.78 14.18
C ARG A 140 12.54 2.39 15.54
N SER A 141 13.18 3.33 16.25
CA SER A 141 13.54 3.09 17.65
C SER A 141 12.29 2.80 18.49
N LYS A 142 12.46 2.02 19.56
CA LYS A 142 11.36 1.74 20.50
C LYS A 142 10.75 3.03 21.07
N GLY A 143 11.58 4.05 21.33
CA GLY A 143 11.11 5.36 21.81
C GLY A 143 10.31 6.12 20.77
N PHE A 144 10.70 6.07 19.50
CA PHE A 144 9.94 6.69 18.41
C PHE A 144 8.60 5.98 18.20
N GLN A 145 8.59 4.65 18.16
CA GLN A 145 7.35 3.88 18.03
C GLN A 145 6.38 4.12 19.21
N GLN A 146 6.92 4.30 20.44
CA GLN A 146 6.07 4.63 21.58
C GLN A 146 5.39 5.98 21.40
N ARG A 147 6.11 7.01 20.91
CA ARG A 147 5.51 8.32 20.63
C ARG A 147 4.41 8.24 19.56
N LEU A 148 4.64 7.47 18.47
CA LEU A 148 3.63 7.22 17.45
C LEU A 148 2.37 6.56 18.05
N PHE A 149 2.56 5.56 18.90
CA PHE A 149 1.46 4.88 19.57
C PHE A 149 0.71 5.81 20.53
N ASP A 150 1.42 6.65 21.31
CA ASP A 150 0.80 7.62 22.21
C ASP A 150 0.02 8.69 21.43
N ASP A 151 0.52 9.12 20.27
CA ASP A 151 -0.19 10.03 19.36
C ASP A 151 -1.45 9.37 18.81
N ALA A 152 -1.38 8.10 18.42
CA ALA A 152 -2.54 7.34 18.00
C ALA A 152 -3.59 7.22 19.12
N VAL A 153 -3.16 6.95 20.36
CA VAL A 153 -4.08 6.89 21.51
C VAL A 153 -4.79 8.23 21.73
N ARG A 154 -4.08 9.34 21.59
CA ARG A 154 -4.69 10.68 21.68
C ARG A 154 -5.68 10.94 20.55
N THR A 155 -5.36 10.53 19.33
CA THR A 155 -6.18 10.73 18.14
C THR A 155 -7.45 9.88 18.18
N TYR A 156 -7.31 8.59 18.50
CA TYR A 156 -8.42 7.64 18.45
C TYR A 156 -9.14 7.42 19.81
N GLY A 157 -8.67 8.08 20.86
CA GLY A 157 -9.33 8.10 22.16
C GLY A 157 -9.12 6.87 23.01
N SER A 158 -8.56 5.77 22.51
CA SER A 158 -8.25 4.59 23.31
C SER A 158 -7.10 3.76 22.72
N ALA A 159 -6.35 3.07 23.58
CA ALA A 159 -5.27 2.17 23.18
C ALA A 159 -5.79 0.97 22.35
N GLY A 160 -7.01 0.52 22.59
CA GLY A 160 -7.65 -0.58 21.84
C GLY A 160 -7.90 -0.23 20.38
N ILE A 161 -8.38 0.99 20.11
CA ILE A 161 -8.61 1.48 18.77
C ILE A 161 -7.26 1.85 18.11
N ALA A 162 -6.37 2.53 18.83
CA ALA A 162 -5.06 2.92 18.33
C ALA A 162 -4.26 1.74 17.78
N ARG A 163 -4.31 0.56 18.44
CA ARG A 163 -3.61 -0.65 17.96
C ARG A 163 -4.01 -1.12 16.57
N GLN A 164 -5.19 -0.75 16.09
CA GLN A 164 -5.63 -1.10 14.75
C GLN A 164 -4.87 -0.33 13.65
N TYR A 165 -4.27 0.82 14.01
CA TYR A 165 -3.59 1.72 13.09
C TYR A 165 -2.10 1.87 13.38
N VAL A 166 -1.69 1.70 14.63
CA VAL A 166 -0.29 1.80 15.06
C VAL A 166 0.00 0.69 16.07
N ALA A 167 0.87 -0.23 15.70
CA ALA A 167 1.33 -1.28 16.60
C ALA A 167 2.09 -0.68 17.80
N SER A 168 1.89 -1.27 19.00
CA SER A 168 2.69 -0.88 20.16
C SER A 168 4.17 -1.25 19.96
N PRO A 169 5.11 -0.58 20.66
CA PRO A 169 6.54 -0.83 20.48
C PRO A 169 6.99 -2.26 20.77
N ASP A 170 6.21 -3.02 21.54
CA ASP A 170 6.56 -4.39 21.91
C ASP A 170 6.22 -5.43 20.83
N VAL A 171 5.35 -5.05 19.86
CA VAL A 171 4.92 -5.96 18.78
C VAL A 171 5.20 -5.41 17.37
N SER A 172 5.60 -4.14 17.27
CA SER A 172 5.87 -3.50 15.97
C SER A 172 7.09 -4.12 15.29
N LYS A 173 6.91 -4.61 14.07
CA LYS A 173 7.98 -5.13 13.22
C LYS A 173 8.98 -4.07 12.79
N HIS A 174 8.58 -2.80 12.74
CA HIS A 174 9.51 -1.70 12.50
C HIS A 174 10.57 -1.58 13.60
N VAL A 175 10.24 -1.87 14.85
CA VAL A 175 11.19 -1.75 15.98
C VAL A 175 12.35 -2.75 15.89
N VAL A 176 12.09 -3.90 15.31
CA VAL A 176 13.10 -4.95 15.09
C VAL A 176 13.70 -4.93 13.69
N GLY A 177 13.32 -3.95 12.86
CA GLY A 177 13.83 -3.80 11.49
C GLY A 177 13.24 -4.79 10.48
N GLU A 178 12.14 -5.45 10.81
CA GLU A 178 11.51 -6.50 9.99
C GLU A 178 10.31 -6.00 9.15
N ALA A 179 10.09 -4.68 9.07
CA ALA A 179 9.05 -4.09 8.25
C ALA A 179 9.52 -2.82 7.54
N VAL A 180 8.92 -2.55 6.38
CA VAL A 180 9.04 -1.29 5.64
C VAL A 180 7.68 -0.81 5.19
N ASP A 181 7.50 0.52 5.22
CA ASP A 181 6.38 1.20 4.58
C ASP A 181 6.87 1.82 3.26
N VAL A 182 6.19 1.49 2.17
CA VAL A 182 6.56 1.88 0.81
C VAL A 182 5.70 3.05 0.34
N ALA A 183 6.12 3.76 -0.68
CA ALA A 183 5.41 4.81 -1.40
C ALA A 183 5.99 4.94 -2.82
N PRO A 184 5.30 5.59 -3.74
CA PRO A 184 3.88 5.98 -3.71
C PRO A 184 2.95 4.77 -3.89
N VAL A 185 1.64 5.01 -3.93
CA VAL A 185 0.61 3.95 -4.09
C VAL A 185 0.87 3.03 -5.29
N ASP A 186 1.40 3.56 -6.38
CA ASP A 186 1.76 2.74 -7.56
C ASP A 186 2.84 1.69 -7.23
N ALA A 187 3.77 2.02 -6.31
CA ALA A 187 4.78 1.09 -5.82
C ALA A 187 4.18 0.06 -4.86
N ASP A 188 3.24 0.46 -3.99
CA ASP A 188 2.49 -0.45 -3.13
C ASP A 188 1.75 -1.49 -3.98
N GLU A 189 0.97 -1.03 -4.97
CA GLU A 189 0.24 -1.91 -5.89
C GLU A 189 1.15 -2.82 -6.70
N TRP A 190 2.34 -2.33 -7.09
CA TRP A 190 3.31 -3.15 -7.79
C TRP A 190 3.85 -4.25 -6.87
N LEU A 191 4.19 -3.93 -5.60
CA LEU A 191 4.66 -4.90 -4.61
C LEU A 191 3.58 -5.92 -4.23
N ILE A 192 2.32 -5.52 -4.08
CA ILE A 192 1.21 -6.44 -3.84
C ILE A 192 1.14 -7.52 -4.93
N ARG A 193 1.41 -7.15 -6.19
CA ARG A 193 1.37 -8.08 -7.32
C ARG A 193 2.66 -8.87 -7.53
N ASN A 194 3.81 -8.32 -7.14
CA ASN A 194 5.13 -8.85 -7.52
C ASN A 194 6.04 -9.14 -6.32
N GLY A 195 5.69 -8.70 -5.10
CA GLY A 195 6.58 -8.75 -3.93
C GLY A 195 6.97 -10.15 -3.50
N ALA A 196 6.05 -11.13 -3.66
CA ALA A 196 6.29 -12.51 -3.23
C ALA A 196 7.56 -13.15 -3.82
N GLN A 197 7.92 -12.83 -5.07
CA GLN A 197 9.17 -13.31 -5.69
C GLN A 197 10.44 -12.80 -5.01
N PHE A 198 10.34 -11.73 -4.20
CA PHE A 198 11.40 -11.17 -3.37
C PHE A 198 11.22 -11.53 -1.89
N GLY A 199 10.21 -12.33 -1.56
CA GLY A 199 9.85 -12.66 -0.18
C GLY A 199 8.98 -11.60 0.52
N LEU A 200 8.65 -10.49 -0.17
CA LEU A 200 7.92 -9.35 0.38
C LEU A 200 6.41 -9.56 0.28
N CYS A 201 5.71 -9.46 1.40
CA CYS A 201 4.27 -9.60 1.49
C CYS A 201 3.64 -8.40 2.20
N GLN A 202 2.53 -7.90 1.66
CA GLN A 202 1.61 -7.07 2.44
C GLN A 202 1.01 -7.92 3.56
N ILE A 203 0.98 -7.38 4.79
CA ILE A 203 0.51 -8.13 5.97
C ILE A 203 -0.88 -7.70 6.43
N TYR A 204 -1.19 -6.40 6.37
CA TYR A 204 -2.43 -5.85 6.89
C TYR A 204 -3.33 -5.32 5.78
N ALA A 205 -4.64 -5.63 5.87
CA ALA A 205 -5.62 -5.22 4.88
C ALA A 205 -5.85 -3.68 4.88
N ASN A 206 -5.67 -3.03 6.02
CA ASN A 206 -5.81 -1.59 6.18
C ASN A 206 -4.52 -0.78 5.92
N GLU A 207 -3.40 -1.45 5.60
CA GLU A 207 -2.10 -0.83 5.36
C GLU A 207 -1.51 -1.35 4.05
N LEU A 208 -1.86 -0.71 2.92
CA LEU A 208 -1.38 -1.09 1.58
C LEU A 208 0.13 -0.95 1.44
N TRP A 209 0.72 -0.07 2.23
CA TRP A 209 2.14 0.30 2.21
C TRP A 209 3.05 -0.61 3.03
N HIS A 210 2.49 -1.42 3.96
CA HIS A 210 3.26 -2.20 4.93
C HIS A 210 3.67 -3.57 4.41
N PHE A 211 5.00 -3.80 4.30
CA PHE A 211 5.56 -5.05 3.78
C PHE A 211 6.57 -5.67 4.76
N GLU A 212 6.53 -7.01 4.85
CA GLU A 212 7.44 -7.84 5.64
C GLU A 212 7.96 -9.00 4.79
N LEU A 213 9.06 -9.64 5.21
CA LEU A 213 9.46 -10.95 4.66
C LEU A 213 8.59 -12.03 5.28
N ALA A 214 7.65 -12.57 4.51
CA ALA A 214 6.62 -13.47 5.05
C ALA A 214 6.17 -14.58 4.10
N VAL A 215 6.88 -14.86 3.01
CA VAL A 215 6.53 -15.99 2.14
C VAL A 215 6.74 -17.33 2.83
N ASP A 216 5.86 -18.28 2.55
CA ASP A 216 6.02 -19.67 2.96
C ASP A 216 7.09 -20.40 2.11
N GLU A 217 7.33 -21.70 2.40
CA GLU A 217 8.28 -22.53 1.64
C GLU A 217 7.90 -22.68 0.15
N GLN A 218 6.66 -22.44 -0.20
CA GLN A 218 6.14 -22.47 -1.57
C GLN A 218 6.21 -21.11 -2.27
N GLY A 219 6.65 -20.06 -1.57
CA GLY A 219 6.75 -18.70 -2.08
C GLY A 219 5.44 -17.91 -2.05
N ASN A 220 4.44 -18.35 -1.28
CA ASN A 220 3.16 -17.65 -1.16
C ASN A 220 3.14 -16.72 0.05
N CYS A 221 2.49 -15.57 -0.11
CA CYS A 221 2.18 -14.68 1.00
C CYS A 221 1.06 -15.23 1.88
N PRO A 222 1.10 -14.98 3.21
CA PRO A 222 0.02 -15.36 4.12
C PRO A 222 -1.27 -14.59 3.82
N PRO A 223 -2.43 -15.08 4.28
CA PRO A 223 -3.66 -14.30 4.26
C PRO A 223 -3.50 -12.98 5.03
N LEU A 224 -4.08 -11.91 4.48
CA LEU A 224 -4.05 -10.60 5.13
C LEU A 224 -4.71 -10.65 6.51
N ARG A 225 -4.07 -10.04 7.50
CA ARG A 225 -4.69 -9.70 8.77
C ARG A 225 -5.56 -8.45 8.61
N PRO A 226 -6.65 -8.29 9.36
CA PRO A 226 -7.49 -7.10 9.24
C PRO A 226 -6.74 -5.80 9.51
N ASN A 227 -5.85 -5.79 10.51
CA ASN A 227 -5.07 -4.63 10.96
C ASN A 227 -3.92 -5.06 11.88
N ALA A 228 -3.13 -4.07 12.38
CA ALA A 228 -1.96 -4.31 13.25
C ALA A 228 -2.31 -4.78 14.68
N ALA A 229 -3.58 -4.89 15.06
CA ALA A 229 -3.98 -5.46 16.35
C ALA A 229 -4.06 -7.00 16.35
N GLY A 230 -4.00 -7.64 15.17
CA GLY A 230 -4.02 -9.10 15.01
C GLY A 230 -5.28 -9.63 14.36
#